data_3fede2a4523665ae40bc2cb5a5d5982b
#
_entry.id   3fede2a4523665ae40bc2cb5a5d5982b
#
_cell.length_a   1.000
_cell.length_b   1.000
_cell.length_c   1.000
_cell.angle_alpha   90.00
_cell.angle_beta   90.00
_cell.angle_gamma   90.00
#
_symmetry.space_group_name_H-M   'P 1'
#
loop_
_entity.id
_entity.type
_entity.pdbx_description
1 polymer ?
#
loop_
_entity_poly.entity_id
_entity_poly.type
_entity_poly.pdbx_seq_one_letter_code
_entity_poly.pdbx_strand_id
1 'polypeptide(L)'
;MIKFIFLFLLVISSNSHAEIIKITILGSGTPRVNIERFSQSILIEHKNDKFLFDTGRGALLRLYQSNVMPNEINNIFFTHLHSDHILGFADILMTGWVYHRKQPLKIYGPVGTKNFVNSTLKAYEEDIKVRSMAPENLDVNAIQSDIKIIDDGFKYEKNGLTIETFSVKHEPFTHAFGFKIYNNKYCLVISGDTTYSERVIEKSKSCDVLIHEIAHASEHTLEKYPKAKGVISYHTNTKQVADIINKVKPRLTVLNHVLSLDGSTDNQILESIKNNTEHKVLIAKDLMTIDLKEEIYIYKQKNL
;
A
#
# COMPACT_ATOMS: atom_id res chain seq x y z
N MET A 1 -62.32 30.13 8.52
CA MET A 1 -60.91 30.34 8.05
C MET A 1 -60.05 29.23 8.58
N ILE A 2 -59.73 28.23 7.74
CA ILE A 2 -58.91 27.07 8.10
C ILE A 2 -57.48 27.41 7.66
N LYS A 3 -56.53 27.49 8.60
CA LYS A 3 -55.12 27.68 8.28
C LYS A 3 -54.48 26.31 8.01
N PHE A 4 -54.04 26.08 6.78
CA PHE A 4 -53.19 24.95 6.41
C PHE A 4 -51.74 25.27 6.82
N ILE A 5 -51.17 24.45 7.73
CA ILE A 5 -49.76 24.48 8.06
C ILE A 5 -49.07 23.49 7.12
N PHE A 6 -48.27 24.01 6.19
CA PHE A 6 -47.40 23.21 5.37
C PHE A 6 -46.14 22.84 6.19
N LEU A 7 -46.01 21.56 6.56
CA LEU A 7 -44.83 21.04 7.20
C LEU A 7 -43.80 20.69 6.06
N PHE A 8 -42.76 21.51 5.95
CA PHE A 8 -41.64 21.23 5.05
C PHE A 8 -40.75 20.16 5.71
N LEU A 9 -40.83 18.91 5.26
CA LEU A 9 -39.86 17.88 5.58
C LEU A 9 -38.56 18.16 4.81
N LEU A 10 -37.55 18.69 5.50
CA LEU A 10 -36.18 18.72 4.99
C LEU A 10 -35.63 17.28 4.97
N VAL A 11 -35.63 16.66 3.81
CA VAL A 11 -34.90 15.41 3.57
C VAL A 11 -33.41 15.79 3.51
N ILE A 12 -32.71 15.62 4.61
CA ILE A 12 -31.24 15.69 4.62
C ILE A 12 -30.74 14.43 3.91
N SER A 13 -30.47 14.53 2.61
CA SER A 13 -29.74 13.54 1.87
C SER A 13 -28.29 13.50 2.39
N SER A 14 -28.01 12.63 3.34
CA SER A 14 -26.65 12.36 3.76
C SER A 14 -25.89 11.80 2.56
N ASN A 15 -24.91 12.55 2.05
CA ASN A 15 -23.97 12.09 1.02
C ASN A 15 -23.27 10.80 1.48
N SER A 16 -23.76 9.65 1.08
CA SER A 16 -23.18 8.34 1.39
C SER A 16 -21.80 8.11 0.77
N HIS A 17 -21.31 9.03 -0.06
CA HIS A 17 -19.99 8.97 -0.70
C HIS A 17 -18.81 9.26 0.23
N ALA A 18 -19.06 9.80 1.43
CA ALA A 18 -18.00 10.31 2.31
C ALA A 18 -17.17 9.22 3.03
N GLU A 19 -17.55 7.96 2.98
CA GLU A 19 -16.95 6.90 3.80
C GLU A 19 -16.21 5.81 3.03
N ILE A 20 -16.26 5.85 1.69
CA ILE A 20 -15.56 4.88 0.83
C ILE A 20 -14.05 4.97 1.04
N ILE A 21 -13.40 3.81 1.18
CA ILE A 21 -11.95 3.69 1.09
C ILE A 21 -11.65 3.06 -0.26
N LYS A 22 -10.98 3.81 -1.13
CA LYS A 22 -10.56 3.29 -2.44
C LYS A 22 -9.10 2.85 -2.35
N ILE A 23 -8.85 1.64 -2.81
CA ILE A 23 -7.54 0.99 -2.76
C ILE A 23 -7.10 0.74 -4.20
N THR A 24 -5.92 1.22 -4.60
CA THR A 24 -5.34 0.91 -5.91
C THR A 24 -3.99 0.25 -5.72
N ILE A 25 -3.83 -0.97 -6.23
CA ILE A 25 -2.55 -1.67 -6.27
C ILE A 25 -1.73 -1.07 -7.41
N LEU A 26 -0.72 -0.26 -7.08
CA LEU A 26 0.17 0.35 -8.06
C LEU A 26 1.27 -0.61 -8.48
N GLY A 27 1.76 -1.42 -7.55
CA GLY A 27 2.74 -2.45 -7.80
C GLY A 27 2.48 -3.67 -6.93
N SER A 28 2.35 -4.82 -7.57
CA SER A 28 2.01 -6.10 -6.92
C SER A 28 3.18 -7.07 -6.89
N GLY A 29 4.35 -6.65 -7.38
CA GLY A 29 5.55 -7.47 -7.49
C GLY A 29 6.59 -7.22 -6.41
N THR A 30 7.76 -7.77 -6.64
CA THR A 30 8.89 -7.97 -5.74
C THR A 30 10.15 -7.31 -6.33
N PRO A 31 11.38 -7.52 -5.80
CA PRO A 31 12.61 -7.00 -6.43
C PRO A 31 12.82 -7.48 -7.87
N ARG A 32 12.20 -8.62 -8.28
CA ARG A 32 12.36 -9.18 -9.62
C ARG A 32 11.80 -8.24 -10.68
N VAL A 33 12.55 -8.05 -11.76
CA VAL A 33 12.11 -7.20 -12.87
C VAL A 33 10.97 -7.87 -13.62
N ASN A 34 9.82 -7.19 -13.65
CA ASN A 34 8.65 -7.61 -14.43
C ASN A 34 7.86 -6.35 -14.83
N ILE A 35 7.61 -6.15 -16.12
CA ILE A 35 6.90 -4.97 -16.63
C ILE A 35 5.39 -5.03 -16.40
N GLU A 36 4.83 -6.23 -16.24
CA GLU A 36 3.41 -6.44 -15.95
C GLU A 36 3.11 -6.34 -14.44
N ARG A 37 4.16 -6.40 -13.60
CA ARG A 37 4.04 -6.44 -12.15
C ARG A 37 5.20 -5.66 -11.54
N PHE A 38 4.99 -4.35 -11.34
CA PHE A 38 5.97 -3.48 -10.71
C PHE A 38 6.12 -3.79 -9.21
N SER A 39 7.21 -3.30 -8.63
CA SER A 39 7.50 -3.53 -7.20
C SER A 39 6.46 -2.87 -6.29
N GLN A 40 6.39 -3.34 -5.06
CA GLN A 40 5.39 -3.01 -4.05
C GLN A 40 5.06 -1.53 -3.96
N SER A 41 3.79 -1.21 -4.20
CA SER A 41 3.21 0.11 -3.91
C SER A 41 1.68 0.05 -3.92
N ILE A 42 1.04 0.69 -2.93
CA ILE A 42 -0.42 0.71 -2.78
C ILE A 42 -0.86 2.16 -2.51
N LEU A 43 -1.84 2.62 -3.28
CA LEU A 43 -2.51 3.90 -3.05
C LEU A 43 -3.82 3.69 -2.30
N ILE A 44 -4.01 4.42 -1.23
CA ILE A 44 -5.28 4.53 -0.51
C ILE A 44 -5.82 5.94 -0.67
N GLU A 45 -7.07 6.02 -1.13
CA GLU A 45 -7.79 7.28 -1.27
C GLU A 45 -9.01 7.27 -0.33
N HIS A 46 -9.15 8.35 0.46
CA HIS A 46 -10.31 8.56 1.31
C HIS A 46 -10.70 10.03 1.27
N LYS A 47 -11.91 10.33 0.82
CA LYS A 47 -12.34 11.70 0.54
C LYS A 47 -11.37 12.36 -0.46
N ASN A 48 -10.74 13.46 -0.06
CA ASN A 48 -9.75 14.18 -0.89
C ASN A 48 -8.30 13.85 -0.53
N ASP A 49 -8.09 12.90 0.41
CA ASP A 49 -6.75 12.54 0.86
C ASP A 49 -6.23 11.32 0.12
N LYS A 50 -4.94 11.36 -0.17
CA LYS A 50 -4.20 10.28 -0.82
C LYS A 50 -3.03 9.86 0.06
N PHE A 51 -2.92 8.55 0.31
CA PHE A 51 -1.89 7.93 1.15
C PHE A 51 -1.19 6.85 0.34
N LEU A 52 0.12 6.98 0.17
CA LEU A 52 0.91 6.04 -0.58
C LEU A 52 1.66 5.12 0.38
N PHE A 53 1.44 3.82 0.27
CA PHE A 53 2.13 2.79 1.03
C PHE A 53 3.18 2.15 0.15
N ASP A 54 4.44 2.33 0.52
CA ASP A 54 5.63 2.02 -0.25
C ASP A 54 5.69 2.72 -1.63
N THR A 55 6.89 2.84 -2.14
CA THR A 55 7.19 3.50 -3.40
C THR A 55 8.13 2.62 -4.22
N GLY A 56 7.68 1.43 -4.54
CA GLY A 56 8.45 0.49 -5.35
C GLY A 56 8.74 1.01 -6.75
N ARG A 57 9.60 0.28 -7.46
CA ARG A 57 9.94 0.61 -8.86
C ARG A 57 8.68 0.75 -9.70
N GLY A 58 8.56 1.87 -10.41
CA GLY A 58 7.45 2.14 -11.33
C GLY A 58 6.19 2.73 -10.66
N ALA A 59 6.21 2.99 -9.36
CA ALA A 59 5.06 3.55 -8.63
C ALA A 59 4.55 4.85 -9.25
N LEU A 60 5.45 5.76 -9.68
CA LEU A 60 5.07 7.00 -10.36
C LEU A 60 4.29 6.73 -11.65
N LEU A 61 4.75 5.80 -12.47
CA LEU A 61 4.09 5.47 -13.74
C LEU A 61 2.68 4.92 -13.51
N ARG A 62 2.52 4.08 -12.47
CA ARG A 62 1.20 3.51 -12.11
C ARG A 62 0.28 4.57 -11.47
N LEU A 63 0.81 5.51 -10.69
CA LEU A 63 0.04 6.68 -10.23
C LEU A 63 -0.54 7.44 -11.42
N TYR A 64 0.30 7.79 -12.39
CA TYR A 64 -0.12 8.50 -13.59
C TYR A 64 -1.20 7.70 -14.36
N GLN A 65 -1.00 6.40 -14.56
CA GLN A 65 -1.99 5.51 -15.18
C GLN A 65 -3.28 5.37 -14.36
N SER A 66 -3.23 5.68 -13.07
CA SER A 66 -4.39 5.72 -12.17
C SER A 66 -5.07 7.09 -12.13
N ASN A 67 -4.71 8.00 -13.02
CA ASN A 67 -5.19 9.39 -13.06
C ASN A 67 -4.89 10.17 -11.76
N VAL A 68 -3.77 9.85 -11.11
CA VAL A 68 -3.28 10.55 -9.92
C VAL A 68 -1.94 11.18 -10.25
N MET A 69 -1.89 12.52 -10.14
CA MET A 69 -0.65 13.25 -10.40
C MET A 69 0.29 13.19 -9.19
N PRO A 70 1.62 13.14 -9.41
CA PRO A 70 2.58 12.99 -8.33
C PRO A 70 2.57 14.14 -7.31
N ASN A 71 2.15 15.33 -7.70
CA ASN A 71 1.99 16.48 -6.80
C ASN A 71 0.76 16.38 -5.89
N GLU A 72 -0.16 15.44 -6.14
CA GLU A 72 -1.30 15.16 -5.25
C GLU A 72 -0.92 14.25 -4.08
N ILE A 73 0.23 13.54 -4.16
CA ILE A 73 0.74 12.71 -3.08
C ILE A 73 1.41 13.59 -2.04
N ASN A 74 0.84 13.62 -0.84
CA ASN A 74 1.33 14.39 0.29
C ASN A 74 1.74 13.53 1.49
N ASN A 75 1.36 12.24 1.51
CA ASN A 75 1.66 11.33 2.61
C ASN A 75 2.19 10.01 2.07
N ILE A 76 3.35 9.60 2.54
CA ILE A 76 4.00 8.31 2.21
C ILE A 76 4.23 7.54 3.50
N PHE A 77 3.88 6.25 3.49
CA PHE A 77 4.12 5.30 4.57
C PHE A 77 5.01 4.17 4.07
N PHE A 78 6.15 3.95 4.72
CA PHE A 78 7.03 2.82 4.41
C PHE A 78 6.80 1.68 5.37
N THR A 79 6.58 0.47 4.83
CA THR A 79 6.52 -0.76 5.60
C THR A 79 7.90 -1.11 6.17
N HIS A 80 8.92 -1.05 5.33
CA HIS A 80 10.32 -1.26 5.64
C HIS A 80 11.20 -0.70 4.51
N LEU A 81 12.54 -0.84 4.61
CA LEU A 81 13.46 -0.17 3.67
C LEU A 81 14.16 -1.13 2.70
N HIS A 82 13.56 -2.26 2.32
CA HIS A 82 14.02 -3.01 1.16
C HIS A 82 13.90 -2.19 -0.12
N SER A 83 14.80 -2.42 -1.05
CA SER A 83 14.90 -1.62 -2.28
C SER A 83 13.61 -1.63 -3.11
N ASP A 84 12.93 -2.74 -3.19
CA ASP A 84 11.68 -2.87 -3.95
C ASP A 84 10.47 -2.16 -3.31
N HIS A 85 10.62 -1.65 -2.10
CA HIS A 85 9.64 -0.81 -1.42
C HIS A 85 9.97 0.69 -1.52
N ILE A 86 11.21 1.06 -1.90
CA ILE A 86 11.66 2.46 -1.85
C ILE A 86 12.29 2.99 -3.15
N LEU A 87 12.58 2.14 -4.15
CA LEU A 87 13.31 2.54 -5.37
C LEU A 87 12.65 3.66 -6.18
N GLY A 88 11.32 3.76 -6.19
CA GLY A 88 10.59 4.82 -6.88
C GLY A 88 10.41 6.12 -6.06
N PHE A 89 10.97 6.18 -4.84
CA PHE A 89 10.80 7.34 -3.97
C PHE A 89 11.35 8.63 -4.60
N ALA A 90 12.57 8.59 -5.11
CA ALA A 90 13.19 9.76 -5.73
C ALA A 90 12.36 10.27 -6.91
N ASP A 91 11.81 9.37 -7.70
CA ASP A 91 10.97 9.70 -8.86
C ASP A 91 9.69 10.43 -8.41
N ILE A 92 9.00 9.94 -7.38
CA ILE A 92 7.81 10.60 -6.82
C ILE A 92 8.16 11.94 -6.15
N LEU A 93 9.28 11.99 -5.41
CA LEU A 93 9.72 13.18 -4.71
C LEU A 93 10.01 14.33 -5.71
N MET A 94 10.88 14.07 -6.67
CA MET A 94 11.37 15.04 -7.63
C MET A 94 10.28 15.44 -8.64
N THR A 95 9.60 14.46 -9.24
CA THR A 95 8.56 14.74 -10.23
C THR A 95 7.37 15.46 -9.59
N GLY A 96 6.95 15.07 -8.38
CA GLY A 96 5.90 15.80 -7.67
C GLY A 96 6.26 17.27 -7.40
N TRP A 97 7.52 17.56 -7.13
CA TRP A 97 8.02 18.93 -6.98
C TRP A 97 8.02 19.70 -8.32
N VAL A 98 8.52 19.09 -9.37
CA VAL A 98 8.49 19.65 -10.73
C VAL A 98 7.05 19.94 -11.19
N TYR A 99 6.09 19.12 -10.80
CA TYR A 99 4.65 19.34 -11.02
C TYR A 99 4.00 20.27 -9.98
N HIS A 100 4.81 21.11 -9.32
CA HIS A 100 4.38 22.17 -8.41
C HIS A 100 3.61 21.66 -7.16
N ARG A 101 4.07 20.57 -6.51
CA ARG A 101 3.61 20.23 -5.18
C ARG A 101 3.78 21.46 -4.27
N LYS A 102 2.76 21.76 -3.47
CA LYS A 102 2.71 23.02 -2.71
C LYS A 102 3.28 22.91 -1.30
N GLN A 103 3.49 21.71 -0.80
CA GLN A 103 3.90 21.44 0.59
C GLN A 103 4.96 20.35 0.64
N PRO A 104 5.81 20.31 1.69
CA PRO A 104 6.69 19.20 1.95
C PRO A 104 5.93 17.85 1.99
N LEU A 105 6.58 16.80 1.50
CA LEU A 105 6.07 15.44 1.70
C LEU A 105 6.11 15.07 3.18
N LYS A 106 5.00 14.50 3.68
CA LYS A 106 4.96 13.86 5.00
C LYS A 106 5.30 12.39 4.85
N ILE A 107 6.37 11.96 5.48
CA ILE A 107 6.93 10.63 5.35
C ILE A 107 6.93 9.94 6.71
N TYR A 108 6.31 8.78 6.76
CA TYR A 108 6.19 7.92 7.93
C TYR A 108 6.89 6.60 7.63
N GLY A 109 7.91 6.24 8.41
CA GLY A 109 8.64 5.01 8.14
C GLY A 109 9.51 4.57 9.31
N PRO A 110 10.12 3.38 9.20
CA PRO A 110 10.97 2.81 10.23
C PRO A 110 12.24 3.62 10.46
N VAL A 111 12.99 3.22 11.49
CA VAL A 111 14.37 3.68 11.69
C VAL A 111 15.18 3.53 10.41
N GLY A 112 15.93 4.58 10.03
CA GLY A 112 16.65 4.65 8.75
C GLY A 112 15.96 5.53 7.69
N THR A 113 14.65 5.74 7.76
CA THR A 113 13.90 6.56 6.79
C THR A 113 14.47 7.98 6.68
N LYS A 114 14.81 8.62 7.79
CA LYS A 114 15.38 9.98 7.77
C LYS A 114 16.70 10.03 6.99
N ASN A 115 17.57 9.05 7.21
CA ASN A 115 18.85 8.96 6.49
C ASN A 115 18.62 8.71 5.00
N PHE A 116 17.71 7.80 4.64
CA PHE A 116 17.36 7.51 3.26
C PHE A 116 16.84 8.76 2.53
N VAL A 117 15.88 9.46 3.09
CA VAL A 117 15.26 10.66 2.48
C VAL A 117 16.29 11.79 2.33
N ASN A 118 17.06 12.08 3.39
CA ASN A 118 18.08 13.13 3.34
C ASN A 118 19.19 12.81 2.33
N SER A 119 19.60 11.54 2.23
CA SER A 119 20.60 11.12 1.22
C SER A 119 20.04 11.24 -0.19
N THR A 120 18.76 10.96 -0.39
CA THR A 120 18.09 11.18 -1.69
C THR A 120 18.09 12.68 -2.06
N LEU A 121 17.66 13.55 -1.16
CA LEU A 121 17.69 14.99 -1.39
C LEU A 121 19.10 15.49 -1.72
N LYS A 122 20.11 15.01 -1.01
CA LYS A 122 21.51 15.34 -1.27
C LYS A 122 21.98 14.84 -2.64
N ALA A 123 21.56 13.66 -3.07
CA ALA A 123 21.90 13.13 -4.39
C ALA A 123 21.38 14.01 -5.54
N TYR A 124 20.28 14.72 -5.32
CA TYR A 124 19.66 15.62 -6.30
C TYR A 124 19.94 17.13 -6.03
N GLU A 125 20.87 17.47 -5.13
CA GLU A 125 21.11 18.85 -4.70
C GLU A 125 21.41 19.82 -5.88
N GLU A 126 22.11 19.36 -6.92
CA GLU A 126 22.42 20.18 -8.09
C GLU A 126 21.17 20.46 -8.94
N ASP A 127 20.33 19.44 -9.20
CA ASP A 127 19.05 19.60 -9.92
C ASP A 127 18.09 20.52 -9.13
N ILE A 128 18.00 20.32 -7.81
CA ILE A 128 17.19 21.17 -6.92
C ILE A 128 17.65 22.63 -7.00
N LYS A 129 18.95 22.87 -6.93
CA LYS A 129 19.54 24.22 -7.04
C LYS A 129 19.21 24.87 -8.37
N VAL A 130 19.41 24.16 -9.47
CA VAL A 130 19.17 24.70 -10.83
C VAL A 130 17.70 25.04 -11.02
N ARG A 131 16.78 24.13 -10.67
CA ARG A 131 15.33 24.35 -10.85
C ARG A 131 14.72 25.35 -9.87
N SER A 132 15.42 25.67 -8.78
CA SER A 132 14.99 26.76 -7.88
C SER A 132 15.31 28.17 -8.40
N MET A 133 16.12 28.27 -9.45
CA MET A 133 16.44 29.50 -10.14
C MET A 133 15.59 29.73 -11.40
N ALA A 134 15.67 30.93 -11.98
CA ALA A 134 15.01 31.23 -13.25
C ALA A 134 15.49 30.27 -14.38
N PRO A 135 14.62 29.84 -15.30
CA PRO A 135 13.22 30.31 -15.47
C PRO A 135 12.18 29.54 -14.60
N GLU A 136 12.52 28.39 -14.02
CA GLU A 136 11.53 27.51 -13.37
C GLU A 136 11.07 28.06 -12.00
N ASN A 137 11.99 28.60 -11.20
CA ASN A 137 11.72 29.21 -9.89
C ASN A 137 10.87 28.30 -8.96
N LEU A 138 11.21 27.01 -8.91
CA LEU A 138 10.49 26.07 -8.06
C LEU A 138 10.73 26.34 -6.56
N ASP A 139 9.67 26.17 -5.75
CA ASP A 139 9.74 26.46 -4.32
C ASP A 139 10.60 25.40 -3.59
N VAL A 140 11.73 25.86 -3.02
CA VAL A 140 12.66 25.01 -2.25
C VAL A 140 12.05 24.44 -0.96
N ASN A 141 10.99 25.05 -0.44
CA ASN A 141 10.29 24.49 0.74
C ASN A 141 9.46 23.27 0.35
N ALA A 142 8.87 23.26 -0.83
CA ALA A 142 8.02 22.18 -1.31
C ALA A 142 8.77 20.88 -1.63
N ILE A 143 10.10 20.94 -1.89
CA ILE A 143 10.92 19.71 -2.07
C ILE A 143 11.32 19.08 -0.74
N GLN A 144 11.27 19.81 0.36
CA GLN A 144 11.59 19.27 1.68
C GLN A 144 10.61 18.15 2.09
N SER A 145 10.96 17.42 3.15
CA SER A 145 10.14 16.34 3.67
C SER A 145 10.03 16.42 5.19
N ASP A 146 8.79 16.31 5.69
CA ASP A 146 8.50 16.16 7.12
C ASP A 146 8.54 14.66 7.47
N ILE A 147 9.58 14.23 8.18
CA ILE A 147 9.83 12.82 8.42
C ILE A 147 9.47 12.46 9.86
N LYS A 148 8.55 11.52 10.02
CA LYS A 148 8.19 10.91 11.28
C LYS A 148 8.66 9.46 11.30
N ILE A 149 9.58 9.14 12.22
CA ILE A 149 9.92 7.74 12.52
C ILE A 149 8.75 7.14 13.30
N ILE A 150 8.27 6.01 12.83
CA ILE A 150 7.14 5.26 13.40
C ILE A 150 7.61 3.98 14.06
N ASP A 151 6.79 3.49 14.97
CA ASP A 151 6.98 2.25 15.74
C ASP A 151 5.66 1.49 15.89
N ASP A 152 5.67 0.40 16.64
CA ASP A 152 4.46 -0.40 16.90
C ASP A 152 3.40 0.44 17.62
N GLY A 153 2.18 0.43 17.11
CA GLY A 153 1.04 1.16 17.68
C GLY A 153 0.98 2.65 17.32
N PHE A 154 1.89 3.18 16.48
CA PHE A 154 1.76 4.55 15.99
C PHE A 154 0.43 4.74 15.26
N LYS A 155 -0.24 5.88 15.48
CA LYS A 155 -1.50 6.25 14.82
C LYS A 155 -1.37 7.59 14.11
N TYR A 156 -1.89 7.61 12.89
CA TYR A 156 -2.14 8.81 12.11
C TYR A 156 -3.63 8.94 11.85
N GLU A 157 -4.17 10.12 12.10
CA GLU A 157 -5.61 10.37 11.93
C GLU A 157 -5.83 11.59 11.04
N LYS A 158 -6.71 11.45 10.05
CA LYS A 158 -7.11 12.54 9.17
C LYS A 158 -8.49 12.30 8.56
N ASN A 159 -9.35 13.29 8.63
CA ASN A 159 -10.69 13.31 7.99
C ASN A 159 -11.56 12.08 8.29
N GLY A 160 -11.40 11.46 9.48
CA GLY A 160 -12.13 10.29 9.92
C GLY A 160 -11.52 8.96 9.48
N LEU A 161 -10.35 8.98 8.82
CA LEU A 161 -9.53 7.80 8.56
C LEU A 161 -8.43 7.70 9.60
N THR A 162 -8.23 6.51 10.14
CA THR A 162 -7.09 6.17 11.01
C THR A 162 -6.18 5.17 10.31
N ILE A 163 -4.88 5.41 10.35
CA ILE A 163 -3.82 4.50 9.92
C ILE A 163 -3.02 4.13 11.17
N GLU A 164 -3.04 2.85 11.54
CA GLU A 164 -2.34 2.32 12.70
C GLU A 164 -1.25 1.35 12.25
N THR A 165 -0.02 1.52 12.75
CA THR A 165 1.08 0.59 12.48
C THR A 165 1.07 -0.58 13.46
N PHE A 166 1.57 -1.72 13.03
CA PHE A 166 1.91 -2.83 13.90
C PHE A 166 3.15 -3.55 13.40
N SER A 167 4.00 -3.98 14.33
CA SER A 167 5.24 -4.67 14.00
C SER A 167 4.97 -6.05 13.40
N VAL A 168 5.75 -6.40 12.39
CA VAL A 168 5.79 -7.74 11.77
C VAL A 168 7.23 -8.26 11.71
N LYS A 169 7.41 -9.56 11.46
CA LYS A 169 8.73 -10.19 11.36
C LYS A 169 9.15 -10.34 9.90
N HIS A 170 10.21 -9.63 9.53
CA HIS A 170 10.81 -9.76 8.20
C HIS A 170 12.34 -9.71 8.31
N GLU A 171 12.92 -10.73 8.92
CA GLU A 171 14.37 -10.81 9.16
C GLU A 171 15.17 -10.82 7.84
N PRO A 172 16.34 -10.16 7.78
CA PRO A 172 17.05 -9.53 8.92
C PRO A 172 16.61 -8.10 9.25
N PHE A 173 15.57 -7.55 8.64
CA PHE A 173 15.04 -6.24 9.04
C PHE A 173 14.35 -6.32 10.39
N THR A 174 14.85 -5.54 11.35
CA THR A 174 14.32 -5.48 12.73
C THR A 174 13.11 -4.55 12.85
N HIS A 175 12.90 -3.67 11.88
CA HIS A 175 11.83 -2.68 11.87
C HIS A 175 11.02 -2.83 10.56
N ALA A 176 10.07 -3.74 10.57
CA ALA A 176 9.09 -3.94 9.50
C ALA A 176 7.68 -3.81 10.07
N PHE A 177 6.79 -3.18 9.31
CA PHE A 177 5.45 -2.85 9.76
C PHE A 177 4.37 -3.32 8.78
N GLY A 178 3.26 -3.78 9.33
CA GLY A 178 1.97 -3.79 8.68
C GLY A 178 1.15 -2.55 9.08
N PHE A 179 0.07 -2.30 8.36
CA PHE A 179 -0.82 -1.17 8.59
C PHE A 179 -2.27 -1.63 8.67
N LYS A 180 -2.97 -1.19 9.73
CA LYS A 180 -4.43 -1.27 9.83
C LYS A 180 -5.00 0.09 9.48
N ILE A 181 -5.86 0.15 8.46
CA ILE A 181 -6.45 1.38 7.96
C ILE A 181 -7.95 1.26 8.10
N TYR A 182 -8.57 2.20 8.81
CA TYR A 182 -10.00 2.10 9.10
C TYR A 182 -10.66 3.47 9.29
N ASN A 183 -11.95 3.49 9.04
CA ASN A 183 -12.86 4.56 9.42
C ASN A 183 -14.00 3.97 10.30
N ASN A 184 -15.07 4.71 10.53
CA ASN A 184 -16.18 4.26 11.37
C ASN A 184 -16.96 3.05 10.80
N LYS A 185 -16.78 2.71 9.51
CA LYS A 185 -17.55 1.65 8.83
C LYS A 185 -16.68 0.54 8.26
N TYR A 186 -15.51 0.87 7.76
CA TYR A 186 -14.70 -0.05 6.96
C TYR A 186 -13.29 -0.15 7.50
N CYS A 187 -12.73 -1.33 7.32
CA CYS A 187 -11.38 -1.66 7.78
C CYS A 187 -10.63 -2.50 6.74
N LEU A 188 -9.37 -2.16 6.50
CA LEU A 188 -8.45 -2.99 5.75
C LEU A 188 -7.11 -3.12 6.48
N VAL A 189 -6.40 -4.22 6.20
CA VAL A 189 -5.05 -4.45 6.69
C VAL A 189 -4.12 -4.70 5.52
N ILE A 190 -2.93 -4.07 5.57
CA ILE A 190 -1.78 -4.33 4.69
C ILE A 190 -0.74 -5.02 5.57
N SER A 191 -0.35 -6.26 5.23
CA SER A 191 0.59 -7.03 6.05
C SER A 191 2.01 -6.42 6.07
N GLY A 192 2.42 -5.72 5.00
CA GLY A 192 3.84 -5.58 4.68
C GLY A 192 4.46 -6.94 4.42
N ASP A 193 5.79 -7.02 4.27
CA ASP A 193 6.50 -8.29 4.17
C ASP A 193 6.68 -8.91 5.54
N THR A 194 6.35 -10.19 5.67
CA THR A 194 6.34 -10.87 6.98
C THR A 194 6.39 -12.38 6.87
N THR A 195 7.00 -13.02 7.82
CA THR A 195 6.70 -14.45 8.09
C THR A 195 5.27 -14.59 8.60
N TYR A 196 4.81 -15.83 8.80
CA TYR A 196 3.54 -16.08 9.50
C TYR A 196 3.44 -15.25 10.79
N SER A 197 2.39 -14.45 10.92
CA SER A 197 2.28 -13.43 11.98
C SER A 197 0.94 -13.47 12.70
N GLU A 198 0.98 -13.80 13.99
CA GLU A 198 -0.18 -13.66 14.89
C GLU A 198 -0.64 -12.20 15.02
N ARG A 199 0.27 -11.22 14.86
CA ARG A 199 -0.08 -9.79 14.86
C ARG A 199 -0.93 -9.42 13.65
N VAL A 200 -0.63 -9.97 12.46
CA VAL A 200 -1.49 -9.80 11.29
C VAL A 200 -2.88 -10.37 11.56
N ILE A 201 -2.96 -11.58 12.14
CA ILE A 201 -4.24 -12.20 12.49
C ILE A 201 -5.03 -11.32 13.48
N GLU A 202 -4.38 -10.88 14.56
CA GLU A 202 -5.00 -10.01 15.58
C GLU A 202 -5.56 -8.71 14.97
N LYS A 203 -4.73 -8.00 14.20
CA LYS A 203 -5.09 -6.70 13.62
C LYS A 203 -6.14 -6.82 12.50
N SER A 204 -6.19 -7.96 11.82
CA SER A 204 -7.13 -8.21 10.74
C SER A 204 -8.50 -8.74 11.20
N LYS A 205 -8.64 -9.13 12.47
CA LYS A 205 -9.95 -9.55 13.01
C LYS A 205 -10.99 -8.46 12.78
N SER A 206 -12.14 -8.86 12.22
CA SER A 206 -13.26 -7.96 11.89
C SER A 206 -12.94 -6.88 10.83
N CYS A 207 -11.84 -7.00 10.11
CA CYS A 207 -11.59 -6.15 8.95
C CYS A 207 -12.19 -6.75 7.67
N ASP A 208 -12.60 -5.89 6.77
CA ASP A 208 -13.26 -6.26 5.51
C ASP A 208 -12.26 -6.82 4.49
N VAL A 209 -11.10 -6.19 4.39
CA VAL A 209 -10.08 -6.54 3.38
C VAL A 209 -8.74 -6.84 4.06
N LEU A 210 -8.13 -7.94 3.66
CA LEU A 210 -6.75 -8.28 3.99
C LEU A 210 -5.91 -8.24 2.71
N ILE A 211 -4.95 -7.32 2.64
CA ILE A 211 -3.90 -7.31 1.61
C ILE A 211 -2.67 -7.94 2.23
N HIS A 212 -2.31 -9.14 1.77
CA HIS A 212 -1.22 -9.93 2.36
C HIS A 212 -0.16 -10.27 1.33
N GLU A 213 1.11 -10.23 1.72
CA GLU A 213 2.20 -10.74 0.90
C GLU A 213 2.10 -12.25 0.69
N ILE A 214 2.74 -12.78 -0.35
CA ILE A 214 2.79 -14.20 -0.62
C ILE A 214 4.09 -14.63 -1.28
N ALA A 215 4.73 -15.64 -0.73
CA ALA A 215 5.86 -16.31 -1.36
C ALA A 215 5.52 -17.77 -1.65
N HIS A 216 5.87 -18.24 -2.85
CA HIS A 216 5.64 -19.60 -3.30
C HIS A 216 6.89 -20.23 -3.91
N ALA A 217 7.13 -21.46 -3.54
CA ALA A 217 8.06 -22.38 -4.20
C ALA A 217 7.56 -23.82 -4.02
N SER A 218 7.71 -24.66 -5.05
CA SER A 218 7.44 -26.09 -4.94
C SER A 218 8.47 -26.79 -4.02
N GLU A 219 8.08 -27.91 -3.43
CA GLU A 219 8.97 -28.72 -2.58
C GLU A 219 10.25 -29.09 -3.33
N HIS A 220 10.13 -29.51 -4.60
CA HIS A 220 11.29 -29.78 -5.46
C HIS A 220 12.25 -28.59 -5.57
N THR A 221 11.74 -27.36 -5.72
CA THR A 221 12.57 -26.15 -5.77
C THR A 221 13.27 -25.89 -4.45
N LEU A 222 12.57 -26.07 -3.34
CA LEU A 222 13.13 -25.86 -1.99
C LEU A 222 14.22 -26.89 -1.66
N GLU A 223 14.07 -28.14 -2.11
CA GLU A 223 15.09 -29.19 -1.93
C GLU A 223 16.33 -28.91 -2.80
N LYS A 224 16.12 -28.56 -4.07
CA LYS A 224 17.19 -28.36 -5.05
C LYS A 224 17.99 -27.06 -4.84
N TYR A 225 17.34 -26.00 -4.32
CA TYR A 225 17.93 -24.67 -4.17
C TYR A 225 17.84 -24.16 -2.75
N PRO A 226 18.86 -24.40 -1.89
CA PRO A 226 18.85 -23.96 -0.49
C PRO A 226 18.64 -22.46 -0.30
N LYS A 227 19.09 -21.61 -1.25
CA LYS A 227 18.84 -20.17 -1.23
C LYS A 227 17.35 -19.83 -1.32
N ALA A 228 16.57 -20.59 -2.09
CA ALA A 228 15.11 -20.42 -2.18
C ALA A 228 14.45 -20.67 -0.81
N LYS A 229 14.91 -21.70 -0.09
CA LYS A 229 14.45 -21.99 1.28
C LYS A 229 14.74 -20.84 2.23
N GLY A 230 15.93 -20.23 2.13
CA GLY A 230 16.30 -19.04 2.88
C GLY A 230 15.35 -17.86 2.62
N VAL A 231 15.02 -17.60 1.34
CA VAL A 231 14.08 -16.51 0.98
C VAL A 231 12.67 -16.79 1.52
N ILE A 232 12.15 -18.02 1.36
CA ILE A 232 10.81 -18.39 1.87
C ILE A 232 10.74 -18.24 3.40
N SER A 233 11.85 -18.41 4.12
CA SER A 233 11.84 -18.42 5.61
C SER A 233 11.48 -17.07 6.24
N TYR A 234 11.61 -15.95 5.52
CA TYR A 234 11.22 -14.62 5.99
C TYR A 234 10.00 -14.02 5.27
N HIS A 235 9.27 -14.88 4.54
CA HIS A 235 7.99 -14.57 3.91
C HIS A 235 6.91 -15.56 4.35
N THR A 236 5.66 -15.31 3.97
CA THR A 236 4.53 -16.18 4.27
C THR A 236 4.20 -17.07 3.06
N ASN A 237 4.21 -18.39 3.25
CA ASN A 237 3.89 -19.35 2.18
C ASN A 237 2.38 -19.58 2.01
N THR A 238 1.99 -20.32 0.96
CA THR A 238 0.60 -20.56 0.58
C THR A 238 -0.22 -21.27 1.66
N LYS A 239 0.36 -22.24 2.40
CA LYS A 239 -0.32 -22.93 3.51
C LYS A 239 -0.54 -22.00 4.70
N GLN A 240 0.47 -21.20 5.02
CA GLN A 240 0.40 -20.21 6.11
C GLN A 240 -0.61 -19.10 5.81
N VAL A 241 -0.65 -18.60 4.56
CA VAL A 241 -1.65 -17.61 4.14
C VAL A 241 -3.05 -18.17 4.26
N ALA A 242 -3.30 -19.42 3.83
CA ALA A 242 -4.60 -20.06 3.97
C ALA A 242 -5.02 -20.19 5.45
N ASP A 243 -4.10 -20.52 6.36
CA ASP A 243 -4.36 -20.57 7.80
C ASP A 243 -4.73 -19.18 8.36
N ILE A 244 -3.99 -18.14 7.98
CA ILE A 244 -4.31 -16.75 8.34
C ILE A 244 -5.73 -16.39 7.87
N ILE A 245 -6.05 -16.66 6.61
CA ILE A 245 -7.37 -16.37 6.04
C ILE A 245 -8.48 -17.08 6.80
N ASN A 246 -8.29 -18.35 7.14
CA ASN A 246 -9.28 -19.15 7.90
C ASN A 246 -9.49 -18.63 9.33
N LYS A 247 -8.46 -18.06 9.95
CA LYS A 247 -8.55 -17.45 11.28
C LYS A 247 -9.17 -16.05 11.26
N VAL A 248 -8.89 -15.27 10.23
CA VAL A 248 -9.36 -13.87 10.10
C VAL A 248 -10.75 -13.80 9.48
N LYS A 249 -11.02 -14.60 8.43
CA LYS A 249 -12.27 -14.63 7.65
C LYS A 249 -12.67 -13.26 7.07
N PRO A 250 -11.77 -12.57 6.34
CA PRO A 250 -12.11 -11.28 5.77
C PRO A 250 -13.12 -11.45 4.64
N ARG A 251 -13.87 -10.39 4.30
CA ARG A 251 -14.77 -10.38 3.13
C ARG A 251 -14.00 -10.57 1.81
N LEU A 252 -12.74 -10.11 1.78
CA LEU A 252 -11.84 -10.25 0.64
C LEU A 252 -10.39 -10.33 1.10
N THR A 253 -9.65 -11.34 0.60
CA THR A 253 -8.19 -11.34 0.66
C THR A 253 -7.60 -11.03 -0.71
N VAL A 254 -6.62 -10.13 -0.75
CA VAL A 254 -5.84 -9.78 -1.94
C VAL A 254 -4.38 -10.10 -1.67
N LEU A 255 -3.82 -11.03 -2.42
CA LEU A 255 -2.42 -11.41 -2.29
C LEU A 255 -1.56 -10.48 -3.13
N ASN A 256 -0.72 -9.72 -2.46
CA ASN A 256 0.18 -8.75 -3.06
C ASN A 256 1.65 -9.16 -2.84
N HIS A 257 2.62 -8.40 -3.34
CA HIS A 257 4.03 -8.76 -3.24
C HIS A 257 4.26 -10.23 -3.61
N VAL A 258 3.80 -10.60 -4.82
CA VAL A 258 3.71 -12.02 -5.24
C VAL A 258 5.09 -12.53 -5.65
N LEU A 259 5.70 -13.31 -4.79
CA LEU A 259 7.01 -13.91 -5.00
C LEU A 259 6.88 -15.38 -5.40
N SER A 260 7.02 -15.69 -6.71
CA SER A 260 7.16 -17.07 -7.20
C SER A 260 8.64 -17.39 -7.43
N LEU A 261 9.20 -18.33 -6.68
CA LEU A 261 10.62 -18.70 -6.80
C LEU A 261 10.88 -19.81 -7.82
N ASP A 262 9.85 -20.52 -8.26
CA ASP A 262 9.90 -21.63 -9.18
C ASP A 262 9.23 -21.38 -10.53
N GLY A 263 8.73 -20.15 -10.74
CA GLY A 263 8.03 -19.78 -11.96
C GLY A 263 6.56 -20.21 -12.00
N SER A 264 5.99 -20.65 -10.86
CA SER A 264 4.57 -20.94 -10.76
C SER A 264 3.73 -19.73 -11.15
N THR A 265 2.68 -19.98 -11.91
CA THR A 265 1.73 -18.97 -12.35
C THR A 265 0.81 -18.53 -11.22
N ASP A 266 0.15 -17.37 -11.38
CA ASP A 266 -0.86 -16.89 -10.43
C ASP A 266 -1.96 -17.94 -10.16
N ASN A 267 -2.39 -18.68 -11.18
CA ASN A 267 -3.41 -19.74 -11.04
C ASN A 267 -2.91 -20.89 -10.17
N GLN A 268 -1.68 -21.34 -10.36
CA GLN A 268 -1.09 -22.42 -9.57
C GLN A 268 -0.93 -22.01 -8.09
N ILE A 269 -0.48 -20.78 -7.85
CA ILE A 269 -0.39 -20.23 -6.49
C ILE A 269 -1.79 -20.17 -5.86
N LEU A 270 -2.78 -19.68 -6.60
CA LEU A 270 -4.16 -19.54 -6.11
C LEU A 270 -4.80 -20.90 -5.82
N GLU A 271 -4.58 -21.90 -6.67
CA GLU A 271 -5.05 -23.28 -6.45
C GLU A 271 -4.45 -23.87 -5.16
N SER A 272 -3.13 -23.68 -4.96
CA SER A 272 -2.46 -24.14 -3.74
C SER A 272 -3.09 -23.56 -2.45
N ILE A 273 -3.61 -22.32 -2.52
CA ILE A 273 -4.29 -21.68 -1.40
C ILE A 273 -5.72 -22.17 -1.27
N LYS A 274 -6.48 -22.22 -2.37
CA LYS A 274 -7.89 -22.66 -2.39
C LYS A 274 -8.10 -24.08 -1.93
N ASN A 275 -7.10 -24.94 -2.07
CA ASN A 275 -7.15 -26.29 -1.50
C ASN A 275 -7.20 -26.29 0.05
N ASN A 276 -6.93 -25.15 0.69
CA ASN A 276 -6.86 -25.03 2.15
C ASN A 276 -7.82 -23.96 2.71
N THR A 277 -8.60 -23.26 1.88
CA THR A 277 -9.57 -22.25 2.30
C THR A 277 -10.69 -22.07 1.29
N GLU A 278 -11.92 -21.89 1.76
CA GLU A 278 -13.10 -21.56 0.94
C GLU A 278 -13.35 -20.04 0.82
N HIS A 279 -12.56 -19.23 1.54
CA HIS A 279 -12.74 -17.79 1.53
C HIS A 279 -12.30 -17.16 0.21
N LYS A 280 -12.88 -15.99 -0.10
CA LYS A 280 -12.58 -15.26 -1.34
C LYS A 280 -11.16 -14.73 -1.32
N VAL A 281 -10.32 -15.24 -2.23
CA VAL A 281 -8.92 -14.87 -2.40
C VAL A 281 -8.65 -14.49 -3.84
N LEU A 282 -7.95 -13.38 -4.05
CA LEU A 282 -7.49 -12.92 -5.35
C LEU A 282 -5.99 -12.65 -5.31
N ILE A 283 -5.30 -12.87 -6.43
CA ILE A 283 -3.93 -12.38 -6.62
C ILE A 283 -4.00 -10.98 -7.21
N ALA A 284 -3.32 -10.05 -6.56
CA ALA A 284 -3.21 -8.67 -7.01
C ALA A 284 -2.57 -8.58 -8.40
N LYS A 285 -3.04 -7.62 -9.16
CA LYS A 285 -2.40 -7.17 -10.41
C LYS A 285 -2.23 -5.66 -10.34
N ASP A 286 -1.23 -5.15 -11.01
CA ASP A 286 -1.04 -3.71 -11.12
C ASP A 286 -2.30 -3.04 -11.70
N LEU A 287 -2.66 -1.90 -11.13
CA LEU A 287 -3.86 -1.13 -11.43
C LEU A 287 -5.19 -1.81 -11.03
N MET A 288 -5.14 -2.91 -10.27
CA MET A 288 -6.34 -3.42 -9.61
C MET A 288 -6.83 -2.38 -8.61
N THR A 289 -8.10 -2.00 -8.75
CA THR A 289 -8.75 -1.05 -7.85
C THR A 289 -9.89 -1.71 -7.10
N ILE A 290 -10.03 -1.40 -5.82
CA ILE A 290 -11.02 -1.95 -4.91
C ILE A 290 -11.72 -0.77 -4.22
N ASP A 291 -13.01 -0.62 -4.45
CA ASP A 291 -13.84 0.28 -3.67
C ASP A 291 -14.38 -0.47 -2.48
N LEU A 292 -13.85 -0.16 -1.30
CA LEU A 292 -14.32 -0.71 -0.04
C LEU A 292 -15.50 0.11 0.47
N LYS A 293 -16.67 -0.48 0.30
CA LYS A 293 -17.98 0.04 0.70
C LYS A 293 -18.90 -1.13 1.07
N GLU A 294 -20.22 -0.90 1.22
CA GLU A 294 -21.18 -1.96 1.60
C GLU A 294 -21.03 -3.21 0.72
N GLU A 295 -20.98 -3.03 -0.60
CA GLU A 295 -20.51 -4.06 -1.52
C GLU A 295 -19.10 -3.74 -2.00
N ILE A 296 -18.20 -4.72 -1.99
CA ILE A 296 -16.82 -4.55 -2.47
C ILE A 296 -16.82 -4.64 -3.99
N TYR A 297 -16.43 -3.55 -4.65
CA TYR A 297 -16.29 -3.51 -6.11
C TYR A 297 -14.80 -3.61 -6.48
N ILE A 298 -14.50 -4.47 -7.46
CA ILE A 298 -13.14 -4.71 -7.94
C ILE A 298 -13.12 -4.48 -9.43
N TYR A 299 -12.22 -3.63 -9.89
CA TYR A 299 -12.06 -3.31 -11.31
C TYR A 299 -10.59 -3.00 -11.63
N LYS A 300 -10.24 -3.07 -12.91
CA LYS A 300 -8.95 -2.55 -13.39
C LYS A 300 -9.17 -1.15 -13.91
N GLN A 301 -8.36 -0.20 -13.47
CA GLN A 301 -8.39 1.14 -14.02
C GLN A 301 -8.04 1.07 -15.52
N LYS A 302 -8.83 1.73 -16.36
CA LYS A 302 -8.53 1.80 -17.80
C LYS A 302 -7.29 2.67 -17.97
N ASN A 303 -6.29 2.16 -18.66
CA ASN A 303 -5.13 2.96 -19.05
C ASN A 303 -5.60 4.17 -19.89
N LEU A 304 -5.03 5.33 -19.62
CA LEU A 304 -5.12 6.50 -20.50
C LEU A 304 -4.52 6.19 -21.87
#